data_c0bfda123748627c4abc56255ad2c9f0
#
_entry.id   c0bfda123748627c4abc56255ad2c9f0
#
_cell.length_a   1.000
_cell.length_b   1.000
_cell.length_c   1.000
_cell.angle_alpha   90.00
_cell.angle_beta   90.00
_cell.angle_gamma   90.00
#
_symmetry.space_group_name_H-M   'P 1'
#
loop_
_entity.id
_entity.type
_entity.pdbx_description
1 polymer ?
#
loop_
_entity_poly.entity_id
_entity_poly.type
_entity_poly.pdbx_seq_one_letter_code
_entity_poly.pdbx_strand_id
1 'polypeptide(L)'
;MSAWGGDWLVPEWPAPPGVRACVTARQGGVSRAPFDSFNLGDHVGDEPAAVAWNRQHLQDVLGCQPVWLEQVHSSVAVQAAPGNRVTADASWSETPGLACAV
;
A
#
# COMPACT_ATOMS: atom_id res chain seq x y z
N MET A 1 16.80 10.70 5.76
CA MET A 1 16.55 9.36 6.31
C MET A 1 15.05 9.11 6.36
N SER A 2 14.64 7.95 5.91
CA SER A 2 13.23 7.59 5.96
C SER A 2 12.80 7.24 7.39
N ALA A 3 11.66 7.75 7.83
CA ALA A 3 11.02 7.32 9.07
C ALA A 3 10.30 5.97 8.92
N TRP A 4 10.24 5.46 7.71
CA TRP A 4 9.62 4.18 7.36
C TRP A 4 10.63 3.04 7.35
N GLY A 5 10.24 1.86 6.88
CA GLY A 5 11.12 0.70 6.78
C GLY A 5 12.41 1.01 6.01
N GLY A 6 13.56 0.55 6.53
CA GLY A 6 14.87 0.92 6.00
C GLY A 6 15.12 0.51 4.55
N ASP A 7 14.45 -0.54 4.08
CA ASP A 7 14.63 -1.07 2.72
C ASP A 7 13.62 -0.52 1.72
N TRP A 8 12.71 0.33 2.17
CA TRP A 8 11.71 0.90 1.27
C TRP A 8 12.28 2.04 0.44
N LEU A 9 11.92 2.09 -0.82
CA LEU A 9 12.32 3.16 -1.70
C LEU A 9 11.46 4.40 -1.43
N VAL A 10 12.12 5.50 -1.09
CA VAL A 10 11.47 6.81 -1.02
C VAL A 10 11.90 7.59 -2.25
N PRO A 11 10.99 7.86 -3.20
CA PRO A 11 11.39 8.56 -4.42
C PRO A 11 11.83 10.00 -4.13
N GLU A 12 12.84 10.45 -4.87
CA GLU A 12 13.27 11.84 -4.88
C GLU A 12 12.45 12.60 -5.91
N TRP A 13 11.54 13.43 -5.45
CA TRP A 13 10.70 14.24 -6.32
C TRP A 13 10.23 15.49 -5.58
N PRO A 14 9.82 16.54 -6.27
CA PRO A 14 9.37 17.79 -5.63
C PRO A 14 7.95 17.65 -5.07
N ALA A 15 7.81 16.83 -4.03
CA ALA A 15 6.52 16.58 -3.41
C ALA A 15 5.96 17.87 -2.78
N PRO A 16 4.65 18.12 -2.91
CA PRO A 16 4.00 19.18 -2.15
C PRO A 16 4.15 18.97 -0.64
N PRO A 17 4.12 20.05 0.16
CA PRO A 17 4.19 19.91 1.62
C PRO A 17 3.10 18.97 2.15
N GLY A 18 3.50 18.06 3.05
CA GLY A 18 2.58 17.09 3.64
C GLY A 18 2.28 15.86 2.79
N VAL A 19 2.85 15.76 1.59
CA VAL A 19 2.69 14.60 0.72
C VAL A 19 3.95 13.75 0.77
N ARG A 20 3.79 12.45 0.99
CA ARG A 20 4.88 11.48 1.05
C ARG A 20 4.56 10.30 0.15
N ALA A 21 5.59 9.67 -0.37
CA ALA A 21 5.47 8.48 -1.21
C ALA A 21 6.54 7.46 -0.87
N CYS A 22 6.23 6.19 -1.04
CA CYS A 22 7.21 5.12 -0.93
C CYS A 22 6.82 3.92 -1.78
N VAL A 23 7.81 3.09 -2.07
CA VAL A 23 7.61 1.76 -2.63
C VAL A 23 8.14 0.76 -1.61
N THR A 24 7.29 -0.18 -1.20
CA THR A 24 7.67 -1.18 -0.21
C THR A 24 8.64 -2.21 -0.81
N ALA A 25 9.36 -2.91 0.06
CA ALA A 25 10.23 -4.01 -0.33
C ALA A 25 9.60 -5.35 0.02
N ARG A 26 10.20 -6.44 -0.46
CA ARG A 26 9.63 -7.78 -0.22
C ARG A 26 9.85 -8.30 1.19
N GLN A 27 10.76 -7.73 1.95
CA GLN A 27 11.10 -8.17 3.31
C GLN A 27 10.22 -7.49 4.36
N GLY A 28 10.13 -8.09 5.53
CA GLY A 28 9.53 -7.48 6.71
C GLY A 28 8.14 -7.95 7.06
N GLY A 29 7.62 -8.96 6.36
CA GLY A 29 6.31 -9.51 6.63
C GLY A 29 6.33 -10.95 7.12
N VAL A 30 5.16 -11.60 7.10
CA VAL A 30 4.96 -12.95 7.62
C VAL A 30 4.56 -13.96 6.54
N SER A 31 4.48 -13.55 5.28
CA SER A 31 4.18 -14.46 4.18
C SER A 31 5.30 -15.47 3.98
N ARG A 32 4.91 -16.69 3.62
CA ARG A 32 5.84 -17.77 3.31
C ARG A 32 6.12 -17.87 1.82
N ALA A 33 7.17 -18.57 1.45
CA ALA A 33 7.50 -18.79 0.05
C ALA A 33 6.30 -19.38 -0.72
N PRO A 34 6.06 -18.94 -1.96
CA PRO A 34 6.88 -18.02 -2.75
C PRO A 34 6.58 -16.53 -2.53
N PHE A 35 5.78 -16.18 -1.54
CA PHE A 35 5.33 -14.82 -1.26
C PHE A 35 6.19 -14.11 -0.21
N ASP A 36 7.28 -14.70 0.17
CA ASP A 36 8.09 -14.22 1.30
C ASP A 36 8.76 -12.88 0.99
N SER A 37 8.51 -11.94 1.91
CA SER A 37 7.71 -12.12 3.13
C SER A 37 6.63 -11.06 3.31
N PHE A 38 6.68 -9.94 2.58
CA PHE A 38 5.80 -8.79 2.76
C PHE A 38 4.82 -8.62 1.60
N ASN A 39 4.20 -9.71 1.18
CA ASN A 39 3.17 -9.63 0.15
C ASN A 39 1.94 -8.87 0.66
N LEU A 40 1.49 -7.91 -0.11
CA LEU A 40 0.33 -7.07 0.20
C LEU A 40 -0.86 -7.37 -0.73
N GLY A 41 -0.65 -8.18 -1.76
CA GLY A 41 -1.70 -8.55 -2.70
C GLY A 41 -2.60 -9.67 -2.14
N ASP A 42 -3.90 -9.46 -2.17
CA ASP A 42 -4.87 -10.44 -1.65
C ASP A 42 -5.49 -11.34 -2.72
N HIS A 43 -4.97 -11.25 -3.95
CA HIS A 43 -5.52 -11.98 -5.10
C HIS A 43 -4.49 -12.88 -5.79
N VAL A 44 -3.36 -13.12 -5.14
CA VAL A 44 -2.25 -13.90 -5.71
C VAL A 44 -2.12 -15.32 -5.15
N GLY A 45 -2.98 -15.69 -4.20
CA GLY A 45 -3.00 -17.03 -3.62
C GLY A 45 -2.26 -17.21 -2.30
N ASP A 46 -1.80 -16.11 -1.68
CA ASP A 46 -1.19 -16.16 -0.36
C ASP A 46 -2.22 -16.40 0.74
N GLU A 47 -1.76 -16.84 1.89
CA GLU A 47 -2.58 -17.01 3.10
C GLU A 47 -3.27 -15.70 3.48
N PRO A 48 -4.61 -15.66 3.59
CA PRO A 48 -5.31 -14.41 3.93
C PRO A 48 -4.86 -13.79 5.24
N ALA A 49 -4.55 -14.60 6.24
CA ALA A 49 -4.06 -14.10 7.53
C ALA A 49 -2.69 -13.43 7.41
N ALA A 50 -1.81 -13.95 6.56
CA ALA A 50 -0.51 -13.35 6.31
C ALA A 50 -0.65 -12.00 5.60
N VAL A 51 -1.48 -11.92 4.58
CA VAL A 51 -1.75 -10.66 3.87
C VAL A 51 -2.36 -9.63 4.82
N ALA A 52 -3.32 -10.03 5.65
CA ALA A 52 -3.94 -9.14 6.62
C ALA A 52 -2.92 -8.58 7.61
N TRP A 53 -2.02 -9.41 8.11
CA TRP A 53 -0.94 -8.98 9.00
C TRP A 53 -0.02 -7.98 8.31
N ASN A 54 0.39 -8.29 7.08
CA ASN A 54 1.29 -7.43 6.30
C ASN A 54 0.65 -6.06 6.05
N ARG A 55 -0.62 -6.03 5.69
CA ARG A 55 -1.36 -4.78 5.44
C ARG A 55 -1.51 -3.95 6.70
N GLN A 56 -1.79 -4.59 7.84
CA GLN A 56 -1.88 -3.90 9.11
C GLN A 56 -0.52 -3.32 9.52
N HIS A 57 0.56 -4.08 9.32
CA HIS A 57 1.91 -3.60 9.59
C HIS A 57 2.27 -2.39 8.72
N LEU A 58 1.93 -2.43 7.45
CA LEU A 58 2.11 -1.28 6.55
C LEU A 58 1.37 -0.04 7.09
N GLN A 59 0.11 -0.21 7.48
CA GLN A 59 -0.69 0.88 8.04
C GLN A 59 -0.04 1.47 9.29
N ASP A 60 0.44 0.61 10.19
CA ASP A 60 1.09 1.04 11.43
C ASP A 60 2.37 1.83 11.15
N VAL A 61 3.18 1.37 10.20
CA VAL A 61 4.43 2.05 9.83
C VAL A 61 4.16 3.38 9.13
N LEU A 62 3.18 3.43 8.23
CA LEU A 62 2.83 4.67 7.52
C LEU A 62 2.20 5.71 8.44
N GLY A 63 1.50 5.29 9.48
CA GLY A 63 0.72 6.19 10.33
C GLY A 63 -0.51 6.77 9.64
N CYS A 64 -0.97 6.15 8.57
CA CYS A 64 -2.17 6.54 7.83
C CYS A 64 -2.86 5.30 7.26
N GLN A 65 -4.08 5.46 6.76
CA GLN A 65 -4.87 4.35 6.27
C GLN A 65 -4.66 4.14 4.77
N PRO A 66 -4.07 3.01 4.35
CA PRO A 66 -4.03 2.67 2.93
C PRO A 66 -5.42 2.35 2.40
N VAL A 67 -5.72 2.83 1.21
CA VAL A 67 -6.95 2.53 0.50
C VAL A 67 -6.59 1.62 -0.68
N TRP A 68 -6.97 0.37 -0.58
CA TRP A 68 -6.64 -0.67 -1.55
C TRP A 68 -7.64 -0.70 -2.68
N LEU A 69 -7.15 -1.08 -3.85
CA LEU A 69 -7.96 -1.25 -5.05
C LEU A 69 -7.94 -2.70 -5.51
N GLU A 70 -9.00 -3.12 -6.16
CA GLU A 70 -8.99 -4.32 -6.97
C GLU A 70 -8.63 -3.94 -8.40
N GLN A 71 -7.36 -4.15 -8.76
CA GLN A 71 -6.84 -3.76 -10.05
C GLN A 71 -7.31 -4.68 -11.16
N VAL A 72 -7.64 -4.11 -12.30
CA VAL A 72 -8.13 -4.84 -13.48
C VAL A 72 -7.38 -4.50 -14.76
N HIS A 73 -6.28 -3.77 -14.64
CA HIS A 73 -5.43 -3.36 -15.77
C HIS A 73 -6.18 -2.53 -16.81
N SER A 74 -7.04 -1.62 -16.34
CA SER A 74 -7.77 -0.68 -17.17
C SER A 74 -7.26 0.75 -16.94
N SER A 75 -8.08 1.74 -17.26
CA SER A 75 -7.74 3.16 -17.10
C SER A 75 -8.65 3.87 -16.11
N VAL A 76 -9.24 3.15 -15.16
CA VAL A 76 -10.18 3.71 -14.20
C VAL A 76 -9.41 4.30 -13.01
N ALA A 77 -9.62 5.58 -12.73
CA ALA A 77 -9.14 6.25 -11.54
C ALA A 77 -10.33 6.73 -10.70
N VAL A 78 -10.24 6.53 -9.38
CA VAL A 78 -11.32 6.86 -8.46
C VAL A 78 -10.80 7.68 -7.29
N GLN A 79 -11.70 8.40 -6.63
CA GLN A 79 -11.38 9.04 -5.36
C GLN A 79 -11.27 7.97 -4.28
N ALA A 80 -10.17 7.98 -3.54
CA ALA A 80 -9.96 7.06 -2.44
C ALA A 80 -10.95 7.35 -1.30
N ALA A 81 -11.60 6.30 -0.80
CA ALA A 81 -12.51 6.40 0.33
C ALA A 81 -12.26 5.26 1.31
N PRO A 82 -12.23 5.53 2.63
CA PRO A 82 -11.99 4.50 3.63
C PRO A 82 -13.07 3.41 3.59
N GLY A 83 -12.65 2.16 3.80
CA GLY A 83 -13.55 1.03 3.96
C GLY A 83 -14.20 0.50 2.69
N ASN A 84 -13.97 1.13 1.56
CA ASN A 84 -14.52 0.67 0.28
C ASN A 84 -13.45 -0.08 -0.53
N ARG A 85 -13.79 -1.28 -0.95
CA ARG A 85 -13.01 -1.99 -1.94
C ARG A 85 -13.57 -1.68 -3.32
N VAL A 86 -12.83 -0.95 -4.11
CA VAL A 86 -13.26 -0.47 -5.42
C VAL A 86 -12.42 -1.11 -6.51
N THR A 87 -13.06 -1.50 -7.58
CA THR A 87 -12.39 -2.00 -8.78
C THR A 87 -11.89 -0.81 -9.60
N ALA A 88 -10.60 -0.59 -9.58
CA ALA A 88 -9.94 0.51 -10.28
C ALA A 88 -8.44 0.26 -10.34
N ASP A 89 -7.73 1.04 -11.15
CA ASP A 89 -6.28 0.88 -11.33
C ASP A 89 -5.49 2.04 -10.74
N ALA A 90 -6.15 3.12 -10.37
CA ALA A 90 -5.54 4.27 -9.71
C ALA A 90 -6.54 4.94 -8.78
N SER A 91 -6.03 5.65 -7.80
CA SER A 91 -6.85 6.46 -6.91
C SER A 91 -6.17 7.80 -6.60
N TRP A 92 -6.98 8.76 -6.17
CA TRP A 92 -6.51 10.06 -5.75
C TRP A 92 -7.23 10.48 -4.47
N SER A 93 -6.63 11.40 -3.71
CA SER A 93 -7.21 11.87 -2.47
C SER A 93 -6.80 13.32 -2.19
N GLU A 94 -7.71 14.05 -1.57
CA GLU A 94 -7.44 15.35 -0.96
C GLU A 94 -7.53 15.27 0.56
N THR A 95 -7.78 14.08 1.10
CA THR A 95 -8.02 13.87 2.53
C THR A 95 -6.74 13.47 3.24
N PRO A 96 -6.25 14.25 4.21
CA PRO A 96 -5.12 13.84 5.04
C PRO A 96 -5.41 12.53 5.78
N GLY A 97 -4.38 11.72 5.99
CA GLY A 97 -4.52 10.44 6.69
C GLY A 97 -4.91 9.26 5.82
N LEU A 98 -5.16 9.47 4.52
CA LEU A 98 -5.35 8.39 3.55
C LEU A 98 -4.12 8.21 2.68
N ALA A 99 -3.78 6.97 2.36
CA ALA A 99 -2.74 6.64 1.40
C ALA A 99 -3.37 5.95 0.19
N CYS A 100 -3.10 6.47 -0.99
CA CYS A 100 -3.48 5.81 -2.24
C CYS A 100 -2.51 4.67 -2.48
N ALA A 101 -2.99 3.43 -2.42
CA ALA A 101 -2.16 2.23 -2.53
C ALA A 101 -2.48 1.45 -3.80
N VAL A 102 -1.46 0.99 -4.45
CA VAL A 102 -1.57 0.11 -5.63
C VAL A 102 -0.65 -1.09 -5.49
#